data_3aece509b19c4d5667c1c5ca7a7eecc0
#
_entry.id   3aece509b19c4d5667c1c5ca7a7eecc0
#
_cell.length_a   1.000
_cell.length_b   1.000
_cell.length_c   1.000
_cell.angle_alpha   90.00
_cell.angle_beta   90.00
_cell.angle_gamma   90.00
#
_symmetry.space_group_name_H-M   'P 1'
#
loop_
_entity.id
_entity.type
_entity.pdbx_description
1 polymer ?
#
loop_
_entity_poly.entity_id
_entity_poly.type
_entity_poly.pdbx_seq_one_letter_code
_entity_poly.pdbx_strand_id
1 'polypeptide(L)'
;MAATPSAEVLKIGELVDYQNGSVVSRIVVKAETGNVTLFAFDAGQELSEHTAPFDALVHVLDGEAGITISAKPFRLRAGEAIILPAGVPHAVKAERRFKMLLTMIRSR
;
A
#
# COMPACT_ATOMS: atom_id res chain seq x y z
N MET A 1 9.79 -12.07 -11.36
CA MET A 1 8.55 -11.31 -11.64
C MET A 1 8.75 -10.47 -12.89
N ALA A 2 7.83 -10.53 -13.82
CA ALA A 2 7.92 -9.74 -15.04
C ALA A 2 7.73 -8.25 -14.72
N ALA A 3 8.40 -7.38 -15.48
CA ALA A 3 8.19 -5.96 -15.36
C ALA A 3 6.76 -5.60 -15.76
N THR A 4 6.21 -4.55 -15.12
CA THR A 4 4.89 -4.05 -15.49
C THR A 4 5.01 -3.31 -16.83
N PRO A 5 4.19 -3.67 -17.85
CA PRO A 5 4.32 -3.06 -19.17
C PRO A 5 3.87 -1.61 -19.17
N SER A 6 4.53 -0.80 -20.01
CA SER A 6 4.15 0.59 -20.26
C SER A 6 3.19 0.67 -21.44
N ALA A 7 2.43 1.75 -21.51
CA ALA A 7 1.52 2.05 -22.62
C ALA A 7 0.47 0.96 -22.86
N GLU A 8 0.05 0.31 -21.80
CA GLU A 8 -1.03 -0.67 -21.81
C GLU A 8 -2.02 -0.38 -20.71
N VAL A 9 -3.28 -0.70 -20.94
CA VAL A 9 -4.31 -0.60 -19.92
C VAL A 9 -4.10 -1.71 -18.90
N LEU A 10 -4.03 -1.34 -17.62
CA LEU A 10 -3.85 -2.29 -16.53
C LEU A 10 -5.12 -2.38 -15.69
N LYS A 11 -5.53 -3.60 -15.37
CA LYS A 11 -6.52 -3.82 -14.32
C LYS A 11 -5.75 -3.91 -13.02
N ILE A 12 -5.55 -2.76 -12.39
CA ILE A 12 -4.56 -2.58 -11.33
C ILE A 12 -4.73 -3.56 -10.18
N GLY A 13 -5.96 -3.81 -9.75
CA GLY A 13 -6.23 -4.74 -8.65
C GLY A 13 -5.96 -6.19 -8.97
N GLU A 14 -5.81 -6.55 -10.25
CA GLU A 14 -5.54 -7.93 -10.68
C GLU A 14 -4.04 -8.22 -10.82
N LEU A 15 -3.19 -7.21 -10.60
CA LEU A 15 -1.74 -7.40 -10.70
C LEU A 15 -1.15 -8.11 -9.49
N VAL A 16 -1.89 -8.24 -8.41
CA VAL A 16 -1.52 -9.02 -7.23
C VAL A 16 -2.70 -9.87 -6.78
N ASP A 17 -2.40 -11.05 -6.24
CA ASP A 17 -3.40 -11.95 -5.69
C ASP A 17 -3.17 -12.14 -4.20
N TYR A 18 -4.25 -12.40 -3.47
CA TYR A 18 -4.15 -12.80 -2.08
C TYR A 18 -3.49 -14.16 -1.96
N GLN A 19 -2.61 -14.31 -0.97
CA GLN A 19 -2.04 -15.59 -0.60
C GLN A 19 -2.24 -15.82 0.89
N ASN A 20 -2.67 -17.01 1.27
CA ASN A 20 -2.93 -17.35 2.65
C ASN A 20 -1.69 -17.09 3.53
N GLY A 21 -1.91 -16.37 4.62
CA GLY A 21 -0.88 -16.07 5.62
C GLY A 21 0.20 -15.12 5.13
N SER A 22 -0.03 -14.38 4.06
CA SER A 22 1.02 -13.57 3.42
C SER A 22 0.61 -12.15 3.15
N VAL A 23 1.64 -11.30 3.03
CA VAL A 23 1.54 -9.99 2.40
C VAL A 23 2.29 -10.12 1.08
N VAL A 24 1.59 -9.92 -0.02
CA VAL A 24 2.19 -9.98 -1.36
C VAL A 24 2.37 -8.57 -1.87
N SER A 25 3.53 -8.28 -2.44
CA SER A 25 3.80 -6.97 -3.02
C SER A 25 4.32 -7.06 -4.44
N ARG A 26 4.02 -6.04 -5.23
CA ARG A 26 4.50 -5.91 -6.60
C ARG A 26 4.77 -4.45 -6.91
N ILE A 27 5.98 -4.15 -7.37
CA ILE A 27 6.33 -2.80 -7.80
C ILE A 27 5.72 -2.58 -9.19
N VAL A 28 4.91 -1.53 -9.31
CA VAL A 28 4.26 -1.17 -10.58
C VAL A 28 5.14 -0.22 -11.38
N VAL A 29 5.61 0.84 -10.71
CA VAL A 29 6.51 1.84 -11.31
C VAL A 29 7.60 2.15 -10.31
N LYS A 30 8.85 2.21 -10.79
CA LYS A 30 9.99 2.55 -9.95
C LYS A 30 10.82 3.64 -10.61
N ALA A 31 11.19 4.65 -9.83
CA ALA A 31 12.06 5.74 -10.25
C ALA A 31 12.91 6.18 -9.06
N GLU A 32 13.93 6.99 -9.30
CA GLU A 32 14.77 7.52 -8.21
C GLU A 32 13.98 8.39 -7.25
N THR A 33 12.97 9.08 -7.75
CA THR A 33 12.15 10.02 -6.99
C THR A 33 10.96 9.36 -6.28
N GLY A 34 10.77 8.07 -6.45
CA GLY A 34 9.69 7.35 -5.79
C GLY A 34 9.30 6.09 -6.49
N ASN A 35 8.25 5.46 -5.98
CA ASN A 35 7.71 4.25 -6.60
C ASN A 35 6.23 4.11 -6.30
N VAL A 36 5.59 3.25 -7.10
CA VAL A 36 4.21 2.83 -6.91
C VAL A 36 4.23 1.32 -6.73
N THR A 37 3.75 0.85 -5.58
CA THR A 37 3.76 -0.57 -5.23
C THR A 37 2.35 -1.03 -4.85
N LEU A 38 1.97 -2.19 -5.36
CA LEU A 38 0.73 -2.85 -4.98
C LEU A 38 0.98 -3.83 -3.84
N PHE A 39 0.03 -3.92 -2.93
CA PHE A 39 0.05 -4.89 -1.84
C PHE A 39 -1.27 -5.64 -1.78
N ALA A 40 -1.20 -6.93 -1.49
CA ALA A 40 -2.35 -7.74 -1.13
C ALA A 40 -2.08 -8.36 0.24
N PHE A 41 -2.92 -8.01 1.20
CA PHE A 41 -2.79 -8.49 2.59
C PHE A 41 -3.83 -9.57 2.86
N ASP A 42 -3.40 -10.73 3.32
CA ASP A 42 -4.34 -11.70 3.87
C ASP A 42 -4.83 -11.22 5.24
N ALA A 43 -5.99 -11.70 5.66
CA ALA A 43 -6.54 -11.40 6.98
C ALA A 43 -5.53 -11.79 8.07
N GLY A 44 -5.36 -10.93 9.06
CA GLY A 44 -4.43 -11.14 10.17
C GLY A 44 -3.01 -10.65 9.91
N GLN A 45 -2.68 -10.28 8.68
CA GLN A 45 -1.34 -9.79 8.36
C GLN A 45 -1.21 -8.29 8.67
N GLU A 46 0.01 -7.86 8.94
CA GLU A 46 0.26 -6.45 9.28
C GLU A 46 1.66 -6.02 8.89
N LEU A 47 1.84 -4.71 8.76
CA LEU A 47 3.16 -4.06 8.71
C LEU A 47 3.29 -3.28 10.01
N SER A 48 4.31 -3.63 10.82
CA SER A 48 4.53 -3.01 12.11
C SER A 48 4.86 -1.53 11.99
N GLU A 49 4.67 -0.81 13.10
CA GLU A 49 4.91 0.62 13.13
C GLU A 49 6.34 0.98 12.73
N HIS A 50 6.45 1.93 11.83
CA HIS A 50 7.73 2.45 11.33
C HIS A 50 7.54 3.87 10.80
N THR A 51 8.63 4.53 10.48
CA THR A 51 8.63 5.85 9.85
C THR A 51 9.31 5.76 8.49
N ALA A 52 8.98 6.69 7.61
CA ALA A 52 9.65 6.82 6.33
C ALA A 52 10.03 8.30 6.13
N PRO A 53 11.15 8.60 5.45
CA PRO A 53 11.60 9.98 5.27
C PRO A 53 10.91 10.71 4.12
N PHE A 54 9.78 10.20 3.64
CA PHE A 54 9.04 10.78 2.52
C PHE A 54 7.54 10.58 2.72
N ASP A 55 6.75 11.42 2.05
CA ASP A 55 5.30 11.27 2.05
C ASP A 55 4.88 10.08 1.21
N ALA A 56 3.82 9.40 1.63
CA ALA A 56 3.26 8.28 0.89
C ALA A 56 1.75 8.40 0.84
N LEU A 57 1.17 7.99 -0.30
CA LEU A 57 -0.27 7.91 -0.46
C LEU A 57 -0.69 6.46 -0.45
N VAL A 58 -1.58 6.09 0.47
CA VAL A 58 -2.22 4.78 0.49
C VAL A 58 -3.59 4.92 -0.17
N HIS A 59 -3.85 4.09 -1.18
CA HIS A 59 -5.14 4.04 -1.87
C HIS A 59 -5.65 2.60 -1.81
N VAL A 60 -6.75 2.38 -1.11
CA VAL A 60 -7.34 1.04 -0.98
C VAL A 60 -8.14 0.72 -2.23
N LEU A 61 -7.87 -0.45 -2.82
CA LEU A 61 -8.49 -0.91 -4.07
C LEU A 61 -9.56 -1.97 -3.85
N ASP A 62 -9.39 -2.77 -2.79
CA ASP A 62 -10.29 -3.88 -2.48
C ASP A 62 -10.27 -4.10 -0.97
N GLY A 63 -11.41 -4.43 -0.38
CA GLY A 63 -11.50 -4.73 1.03
C GLY A 63 -11.44 -3.50 1.92
N GLU A 64 -10.88 -3.67 3.10
CA GLU A 64 -10.82 -2.63 4.12
C GLU A 64 -9.51 -2.70 4.88
N ALA A 65 -8.81 -1.58 4.96
CA ALA A 65 -7.51 -1.47 5.63
C ALA A 65 -7.63 -0.73 6.95
N GLY A 66 -6.94 -1.21 7.99
CA GLY A 66 -6.72 -0.49 9.23
C GLY A 66 -5.36 0.18 9.18
N ILE A 67 -5.31 1.50 9.35
CA ILE A 67 -4.07 2.25 9.32
C ILE A 67 -3.98 3.10 10.57
N THR A 68 -2.81 3.07 11.22
CA THR A 68 -2.55 3.88 12.40
C THR A 68 -1.49 4.91 12.05
N ILE A 69 -1.75 6.18 12.31
CA ILE A 69 -0.81 7.26 12.08
C ILE A 69 -0.66 8.02 13.39
N SER A 70 0.56 8.07 13.94
CA SER A 70 0.85 8.69 15.22
C SER A 70 -0.12 8.21 16.32
N ALA A 71 -0.30 6.89 16.39
CA ALA A 71 -1.19 6.19 17.33
C ALA A 71 -2.70 6.44 17.09
N LYS A 72 -3.08 7.22 16.08
CA LYS A 72 -4.48 7.46 15.75
C LYS A 72 -4.95 6.46 14.69
N PRO A 73 -6.03 5.69 14.95
CA PRO A 73 -6.51 4.71 13.99
C PRO A 73 -7.39 5.31 12.91
N PHE A 74 -7.26 4.77 11.70
CA PHE A 74 -8.09 5.10 10.55
C PHE A 74 -8.53 3.81 9.88
N ARG A 75 -9.69 3.83 9.27
CA ARG A 75 -10.20 2.69 8.52
C ARG A 75 -10.58 3.16 7.12
N LEU A 76 -10.00 2.51 6.11
CA LEU A 76 -10.21 2.86 4.70
C LEU A 76 -10.87 1.71 3.97
N ARG A 77 -11.87 2.05 3.16
CA ARG A 77 -12.54 1.10 2.26
C ARG A 77 -12.06 1.33 0.83
N ALA A 78 -12.40 0.39 -0.04
CA ALA A 78 -12.08 0.51 -1.47
C ALA A 78 -12.50 1.88 -2.02
N GLY A 79 -11.61 2.54 -2.74
CA GLY A 79 -11.81 3.87 -3.28
C GLY A 79 -11.36 5.01 -2.38
N GLU A 80 -11.02 4.72 -1.12
CA GLU A 80 -10.54 5.73 -0.18
C GLU A 80 -9.02 5.75 -0.08
N ALA A 81 -8.47 6.90 0.28
CA ALA A 81 -7.04 7.09 0.37
C ALA A 81 -6.66 7.95 1.57
N ILE A 82 -5.42 7.80 2.02
CA ILE A 82 -4.86 8.61 3.10
C ILE A 82 -3.38 8.88 2.83
N ILE A 83 -2.90 10.04 3.25
CA ILE A 83 -1.49 10.39 3.15
C ILE A 83 -0.79 10.02 4.46
N LEU A 84 0.31 9.29 4.36
CA LEU A 84 1.21 8.99 5.47
C LEU A 84 2.31 10.05 5.44
N PRO A 85 2.31 11.01 6.41
CA PRO A 85 3.28 12.08 6.38
C PRO A 85 4.72 11.61 6.65
N ALA A 86 5.69 12.24 6.00
CA ALA A 86 7.10 11.95 6.24
C ALA A 86 7.46 12.09 7.72
N GLY A 87 8.23 11.15 8.23
CA GLY A 87 8.72 11.17 9.61
C GLY A 87 7.71 10.86 10.69
N VAL A 88 6.47 10.60 10.35
CA VAL A 88 5.41 10.28 11.31
C VAL A 88 5.22 8.77 11.39
N PRO A 89 5.22 8.16 12.60
CA PRO A 89 5.04 6.71 12.73
C PRO A 89 3.69 6.25 12.18
N HIS A 90 3.71 5.16 11.44
CA HIS A 90 2.50 4.56 10.89
C HIS A 90 2.59 3.04 10.86
N ALA A 91 1.43 2.39 10.90
CA ALA A 91 1.30 0.94 10.83
C ALA A 91 0.08 0.58 9.99
N VAL A 92 0.10 -0.63 9.43
CA VAL A 92 -1.00 -1.14 8.61
C VAL A 92 -1.41 -2.50 9.14
N LYS A 93 -2.71 -2.73 9.27
CA LYS A 93 -3.24 -3.99 9.77
C LYS A 93 -4.44 -4.46 8.94
N ALA A 94 -4.45 -5.73 8.60
CA ALA A 94 -5.54 -6.37 7.89
C ALA A 94 -6.38 -7.23 8.84
N GLU A 95 -7.51 -6.70 9.30
CA GLU A 95 -8.51 -7.53 9.97
C GLU A 95 -9.19 -8.43 8.96
N ARG A 96 -9.37 -7.92 7.74
CA ARG A 96 -9.88 -8.64 6.57
C ARG A 96 -8.90 -8.46 5.43
N ARG A 97 -9.00 -9.29 4.40
CA ARG A 97 -8.19 -9.15 3.19
C ARG A 97 -8.40 -7.79 2.55
N PHE A 98 -7.32 -7.16 2.11
CA PHE A 98 -7.43 -5.94 1.32
C PHE A 98 -6.24 -5.79 0.38
N LYS A 99 -6.48 -5.01 -0.68
CA LYS A 99 -5.43 -4.61 -1.61
C LYS A 99 -5.28 -3.09 -1.55
N MET A 100 -4.05 -2.62 -1.59
CA MET A 100 -3.78 -1.19 -1.63
C MET A 100 -2.68 -0.86 -2.62
N LEU A 101 -2.74 0.37 -3.12
CA LEU A 101 -1.69 0.96 -3.92
C LEU A 101 -0.95 1.94 -3.01
N LEU A 102 0.36 1.82 -2.94
CA LEU A 102 1.21 2.71 -2.16
C LEU A 102 2.09 3.51 -3.10
N THR A 103 1.91 4.82 -3.11
CA THR A 103 2.73 5.74 -3.89
C THR A 103 3.65 6.49 -2.95
N MET A 104 4.95 6.32 -3.13
CA MET A 104 5.97 6.99 -2.31
C MET A 104 6.69 8.03 -3.14
N ILE A 105 6.76 9.25 -2.61
CA ILE A 105 7.39 10.38 -3.28
C ILE A 105 8.56 10.85 -2.42
N ARG A 106 9.76 10.76 -2.96
CA ARG A 106 10.97 11.18 -2.25
C ARG A 106 11.22 12.66 -2.46
N SER A 107 11.47 13.34 -1.35
CA SER A 107 12.00 14.70 -1.39
C SER A 107 13.48 14.63 -1.68
N ARG A 108 13.97 15.63 -2.37
CA ARG A 108 15.39 15.75 -2.67
C ARG A 108 16.12 16.51 -1.59
#